data_3a05599e6b31cf2cfed10f864242ddd3
#
_entry.id   3a05599e6b31cf2cfed10f864242ddd3
#
_cell.length_a   1.000
_cell.length_b   1.000
_cell.length_c   1.000
_cell.angle_alpha   90.00
_cell.angle_beta   90.00
_cell.angle_gamma   90.00
#
_symmetry.space_group_name_H-M   'P 1'
#
loop_
_entity.id
_entity.type
_entity.pdbx_description
1 polymer ?
#
loop_
_entity_poly.entity_id
_entity_poly.type
_entity_poly.pdbx_seq_one_letter_code
_entity_poly.pdbx_strand_id
1 'polypeptide(L)'
;ATTFPTIRYHLTVERLLAEAGIACDYVEAGTVADIAAHEATACAIFEQYPDVDAIVGSDVVASVALQEASRRGIEVPADLQVIAYDGTLMAETAGKRLTAIRQDFPAIAAALAVRMDSQIAADGGPASPSKNDSASDVDTQPTPEEVIPVALIPGETTR
;
A
#
# COMPACT_ATOMS: atom_id res chain seq x y z
N ALA A 1 4.15 -12.47 5.95
CA ALA A 1 4.54 -11.61 7.08
C ALA A 1 4.15 -10.17 6.73
N THR A 2 3.15 -9.65 7.41
CA THR A 2 2.67 -8.28 7.22
C THR A 2 3.74 -7.29 7.66
N THR A 3 4.12 -6.34 6.82
CA THR A 3 5.08 -5.31 7.18
C THR A 3 4.44 -4.24 8.07
N PHE A 4 5.22 -3.63 8.95
CA PHE A 4 4.72 -2.61 9.88
C PHE A 4 3.97 -1.44 9.20
N PRO A 5 4.41 -0.87 8.05
CA PRO A 5 3.66 0.15 7.33
C PRO A 5 2.28 -0.33 6.86
N THR A 6 2.18 -1.56 6.37
CA THR A 6 0.91 -2.15 5.91
C THR A 6 -0.09 -2.30 7.06
N ILE A 7 0.38 -2.70 8.25
CA ILE A 7 -0.47 -2.80 9.45
C ILE A 7 -1.04 -1.42 9.84
N ARG A 8 -0.21 -0.38 9.87
CA ARG A 8 -0.67 0.99 10.20
C ARG A 8 -1.70 1.49 9.20
N TYR A 9 -1.49 1.24 7.91
CA TYR A 9 -2.42 1.63 6.88
C TYR A 9 -3.79 0.98 7.08
N HIS A 10 -3.85 -0.34 7.20
CA HIS A 10 -5.12 -1.05 7.34
C HIS A 10 -5.87 -0.68 8.63
N LEU A 11 -5.19 -0.58 9.77
CA LEU A 11 -5.81 -0.15 11.03
C LEU A 11 -6.41 1.27 10.93
N THR A 12 -5.76 2.15 10.17
CA THR A 12 -6.28 3.51 9.97
C THR A 12 -7.52 3.51 9.08
N VAL A 13 -7.52 2.74 7.99
CA VAL A 13 -8.68 2.59 7.10
C VAL A 13 -9.85 2.00 7.86
N GLU A 14 -9.64 0.88 8.56
CA GLU A 14 -10.65 0.21 9.37
C GLU A 14 -11.29 1.18 10.39
N ARG A 15 -10.48 1.93 11.13
CA ARG A 15 -10.97 2.92 12.09
C ARG A 15 -11.82 4.00 11.43
N LEU A 16 -11.35 4.58 10.31
CA LEU A 16 -12.06 5.66 9.62
C LEU A 16 -13.38 5.17 9.01
N LEU A 17 -13.43 3.96 8.47
CA LEU A 17 -14.64 3.36 7.95
C LEU A 17 -15.64 3.06 9.07
N ALA A 18 -15.16 2.54 10.21
CA ALA A 18 -16.00 2.30 11.38
C ALA A 18 -16.59 3.61 11.94
N GLU A 19 -15.81 4.70 12.00
CA GLU A 19 -16.29 6.04 12.38
C GLU A 19 -17.37 6.57 11.42
N ALA A 20 -17.30 6.19 10.16
CA ALA A 20 -18.30 6.51 9.13
C ALA A 20 -19.51 5.54 9.13
N GLY A 21 -19.52 4.52 9.98
CA GLY A 21 -20.57 3.48 10.03
C GLY A 21 -20.52 2.50 8.85
N ILE A 22 -19.37 2.38 8.19
CA ILE A 22 -19.14 1.47 7.05
C ILE A 22 -18.50 0.19 7.57
N ALA A 23 -19.09 -0.95 7.26
CA ALA A 23 -18.53 -2.27 7.59
C ALA A 23 -17.27 -2.50 6.73
N CYS A 24 -16.22 -3.02 7.37
CA CYS A 24 -14.96 -3.33 6.70
C CYS A 24 -14.36 -4.58 7.30
N ASP A 25 -13.95 -5.51 6.45
CA ASP A 25 -13.19 -6.70 6.81
C ASP A 25 -11.80 -6.65 6.19
N TYR A 26 -10.82 -7.16 6.91
CA TYR A 26 -9.45 -7.27 6.43
C TYR A 26 -9.15 -8.69 5.96
N VAL A 27 -8.67 -8.81 4.73
CA VAL A 27 -8.24 -10.08 4.14
C VAL A 27 -6.75 -10.03 3.82
N GLU A 28 -5.98 -10.95 4.36
CA GLU A 28 -4.54 -11.03 4.08
C GLU A 28 -4.29 -11.66 2.71
N ALA A 29 -3.63 -10.91 1.84
CA ALA A 29 -3.36 -11.29 0.44
C ALA A 29 -1.87 -11.56 0.22
N GLY A 30 -1.34 -12.66 0.68
CA GLY A 30 0.00 -13.14 0.36
C GLY A 30 1.12 -12.08 0.25
N THR A 31 2.25 -12.45 -0.35
CA THR A 31 3.35 -11.51 -0.64
C THR A 31 3.24 -10.95 -2.06
N VAL A 32 3.71 -9.72 -2.29
CA VAL A 32 3.63 -9.02 -3.60
C VAL A 32 4.22 -9.83 -4.76
N ALA A 33 5.16 -10.74 -4.49
CA ALA A 33 5.80 -11.57 -5.52
C ALA A 33 4.97 -12.80 -5.92
N ASP A 34 3.89 -13.13 -5.22
CA ASP A 34 3.09 -14.33 -5.47
C ASP A 34 1.73 -13.95 -6.10
N ILE A 35 1.73 -13.83 -7.41
CA ILE A 35 0.51 -13.51 -8.20
C ILE A 35 -0.56 -14.59 -8.02
N ALA A 36 -0.20 -15.86 -7.98
CA ALA A 36 -1.16 -16.96 -7.81
C ALA A 36 -1.86 -16.90 -6.45
N ALA A 37 -1.14 -16.51 -5.39
CA ALA A 37 -1.74 -16.28 -4.09
C ALA A 37 -2.73 -15.10 -4.11
N HIS A 38 -2.41 -14.02 -4.82
CA HIS A 38 -3.33 -12.90 -4.99
C HIS A 38 -4.60 -13.28 -5.78
N GLU A 39 -4.45 -14.08 -6.85
CA GLU A 39 -5.59 -14.61 -7.60
C GLU A 39 -6.48 -15.50 -6.73
N ALA A 40 -5.89 -16.41 -5.96
CA ALA A 40 -6.64 -17.26 -5.03
C ALA A 40 -7.36 -16.42 -3.96
N THR A 41 -6.70 -15.37 -3.44
CA THR A 41 -7.31 -14.45 -2.47
C THR A 41 -8.47 -13.68 -3.09
N ALA A 42 -8.35 -13.18 -4.32
CA ALA A 42 -9.44 -12.51 -5.00
C ALA A 42 -10.65 -13.44 -5.19
N CYS A 43 -10.44 -14.67 -5.62
CA CYS A 43 -11.50 -15.69 -5.71
C CYS A 43 -12.19 -15.89 -4.35
N ALA A 44 -11.40 -16.07 -3.27
CA ALA A 44 -11.92 -16.30 -1.92
C ALA A 44 -12.72 -15.10 -1.39
N ILE A 45 -12.31 -13.86 -1.68
CA ILE A 45 -13.05 -12.66 -1.30
C ILE A 45 -14.47 -12.69 -1.86
N PHE A 46 -14.64 -12.94 -3.16
CA PHE A 46 -15.95 -12.98 -3.79
C PHE A 46 -16.81 -14.18 -3.37
N GLU A 47 -16.19 -15.26 -2.90
CA GLU A 47 -16.91 -16.41 -2.35
C GLU A 47 -17.39 -16.15 -0.91
N GLN A 48 -16.54 -15.52 -0.11
CA GLN A 48 -16.79 -15.23 1.30
C GLN A 48 -17.70 -14.02 1.48
N TYR A 49 -17.59 -13.03 0.60
CA TYR A 49 -18.31 -11.77 0.64
C TYR A 49 -19.03 -11.52 -0.69
N PRO A 50 -20.12 -12.27 -0.98
CA PRO A 50 -20.82 -12.16 -2.25
C PRO A 50 -21.45 -10.79 -2.51
N ASP A 51 -21.70 -10.02 -1.46
CA ASP A 51 -22.29 -8.68 -1.50
C ASP A 51 -21.23 -7.56 -1.33
N VAL A 52 -19.93 -7.87 -1.52
CA VAL A 52 -18.89 -6.85 -1.43
C VAL A 52 -19.08 -5.77 -2.49
N ASP A 53 -19.12 -4.51 -2.06
CA ASP A 53 -19.33 -3.35 -2.93
C ASP A 53 -18.08 -2.46 -3.09
N ALA A 54 -17.04 -2.70 -2.29
CA ALA A 54 -15.78 -2.00 -2.41
C ALA A 54 -14.57 -2.87 -1.99
N ILE A 55 -13.49 -2.77 -2.74
CA ILE A 55 -12.19 -3.40 -2.43
C ILE A 55 -11.11 -2.32 -2.44
N VAL A 56 -10.31 -2.29 -1.38
CA VAL A 56 -9.14 -1.40 -1.25
C VAL A 56 -7.89 -2.25 -1.04
N GLY A 57 -6.88 -2.09 -1.88
CA GLY A 57 -5.65 -2.87 -1.77
C GLY A 57 -4.46 -2.26 -2.50
N SER A 58 -3.31 -2.95 -2.49
CA SER A 58 -2.19 -2.55 -3.34
C SER A 58 -2.57 -2.61 -4.82
N ASP A 59 -1.79 -1.96 -5.69
CA ASP A 59 -2.05 -1.98 -7.13
C ASP A 59 -2.17 -3.40 -7.68
N VAL A 60 -1.38 -4.35 -7.15
CA VAL A 60 -1.44 -5.77 -7.54
C VAL A 60 -2.78 -6.38 -7.13
N VAL A 61 -3.17 -6.23 -5.86
CA VAL A 61 -4.44 -6.76 -5.33
C VAL A 61 -5.62 -6.16 -6.06
N ALA A 62 -5.62 -4.85 -6.27
CA ALA A 62 -6.68 -4.15 -6.99
C ALA A 62 -6.80 -4.64 -8.45
N SER A 63 -5.67 -4.86 -9.13
CA SER A 63 -5.65 -5.36 -10.51
C SER A 63 -6.20 -6.78 -10.61
N VAL A 64 -5.84 -7.66 -9.70
CA VAL A 64 -6.33 -9.05 -9.67
C VAL A 64 -7.80 -9.10 -9.30
N ALA A 65 -8.25 -8.29 -8.33
CA ALA A 65 -9.66 -8.16 -7.98
C ALA A 65 -10.50 -7.67 -9.17
N LEU A 66 -9.99 -6.69 -9.93
CA LEU A 66 -10.65 -6.19 -11.14
C LEU A 66 -10.79 -7.28 -12.22
N GLN A 67 -9.76 -8.11 -12.42
CA GLN A 67 -9.81 -9.23 -13.35
C GLN A 67 -10.82 -10.29 -12.92
N GLU A 68 -10.85 -10.62 -11.62
CA GLU A 68 -11.80 -11.60 -11.09
C GLU A 68 -13.24 -11.08 -11.14
N ALA A 69 -13.49 -9.80 -10.84
CA ALA A 69 -14.78 -9.16 -11.03
C ALA A 69 -15.25 -9.28 -12.49
N SER A 70 -14.36 -9.02 -13.45
CA SER A 70 -14.66 -9.17 -14.87
C SER A 70 -15.02 -10.61 -15.26
N ARG A 71 -14.30 -11.62 -14.73
CA ARG A 71 -14.63 -13.04 -14.98
C ARG A 71 -16.00 -13.43 -14.43
N ARG A 72 -16.45 -12.80 -13.35
CA ARG A 72 -17.74 -13.03 -12.71
C ARG A 72 -18.89 -12.19 -13.30
N GLY A 73 -18.57 -11.30 -14.24
CA GLY A 73 -19.56 -10.39 -14.85
C GLY A 73 -20.00 -9.27 -13.90
N ILE A 74 -19.21 -8.95 -12.88
CA ILE A 74 -19.46 -7.85 -11.93
C ILE A 74 -19.00 -6.56 -12.61
N GLU A 75 -19.89 -5.58 -12.70
CA GLU A 75 -19.58 -4.30 -13.34
C GLU A 75 -18.87 -3.34 -12.37
N VAL A 76 -17.65 -2.89 -12.77
CA VAL A 76 -16.90 -1.87 -12.06
C VAL A 76 -17.00 -0.56 -12.85
N PRO A 77 -17.44 0.54 -12.27
CA PRO A 77 -17.68 0.79 -10.83
C PRO A 77 -19.15 0.62 -10.40
N ALA A 78 -20.05 0.09 -11.23
CA ALA A 78 -21.48 0.07 -10.93
C ALA A 78 -21.83 -0.83 -9.75
N ASP A 79 -21.35 -2.07 -9.76
CA ASP A 79 -21.64 -3.07 -8.72
C ASP A 79 -20.53 -3.14 -7.66
N LEU A 80 -19.27 -2.92 -8.08
CA LEU A 80 -18.09 -2.98 -7.23
C LEU A 80 -17.20 -1.76 -7.48
N GLN A 81 -16.72 -1.12 -6.43
CA GLN A 81 -15.68 -0.10 -6.52
C GLN A 81 -14.32 -0.66 -6.12
N VAL A 82 -13.27 -0.29 -6.84
CA VAL A 82 -11.91 -0.77 -6.57
C VAL A 82 -10.97 0.42 -6.45
N ILE A 83 -10.25 0.49 -5.31
CA ILE A 83 -9.26 1.54 -5.03
C ILE A 83 -7.90 0.89 -4.80
N ALA A 84 -6.90 1.39 -5.49
CA ALA A 84 -5.51 1.01 -5.29
C ALA A 84 -4.77 1.99 -4.37
N TYR A 85 -3.79 1.50 -3.62
CA TYR A 85 -2.78 2.36 -2.99
C TYR A 85 -1.40 1.96 -3.52
N ASP A 86 -0.56 2.92 -3.76
CA ASP A 86 0.77 3.04 -4.33
C ASP A 86 0.75 3.90 -5.59
N GLY A 87 -0.20 3.70 -6.50
CA GLY A 87 -0.36 4.49 -7.73
C GLY A 87 0.80 4.32 -8.69
N THR A 88 1.26 3.08 -8.85
CA THR A 88 2.33 2.71 -9.79
C THR A 88 1.79 2.59 -11.21
N LEU A 89 2.67 2.26 -12.16
CA LEU A 89 2.28 2.01 -13.56
C LEU A 89 1.22 0.90 -13.70
N MET A 90 1.17 -0.03 -12.75
CA MET A 90 0.16 -1.11 -12.76
C MET A 90 -1.26 -0.55 -12.61
N ALA A 91 -1.46 0.51 -11.82
CA ALA A 91 -2.75 1.17 -11.69
C ALA A 91 -3.26 1.75 -13.02
N GLU A 92 -2.37 2.06 -13.96
CA GLU A 92 -2.70 2.60 -15.28
C GLU A 92 -2.93 1.51 -16.35
N THR A 93 -2.44 0.29 -16.12
CA THR A 93 -2.43 -0.80 -17.11
C THR A 93 -3.31 -2.00 -16.78
N ALA A 94 -4.11 -1.92 -15.73
CA ALA A 94 -4.94 -3.02 -15.21
C ALA A 94 -6.20 -3.35 -16.04
N GLY A 95 -6.30 -2.89 -17.29
CA GLY A 95 -7.48 -3.05 -18.14
C GLY A 95 -8.45 -1.88 -18.05
N LYS A 96 -8.79 -1.43 -16.83
CA LYS A 96 -9.36 -0.10 -16.52
C LYS A 96 -8.34 0.66 -15.68
N ARG A 97 -8.28 1.97 -15.83
CA ARG A 97 -7.44 2.81 -14.99
C ARG A 97 -8.00 2.80 -13.56
N LEU A 98 -7.22 2.31 -12.61
CA LEU A 98 -7.61 2.26 -11.21
C LEU A 98 -7.66 3.67 -10.61
N THR A 99 -8.67 3.92 -9.79
CA THR A 99 -8.60 5.02 -8.82
C THR A 99 -7.55 4.66 -7.80
N ALA A 100 -6.55 5.52 -7.59
CA ALA A 100 -5.39 5.18 -6.78
C ALA A 100 -4.96 6.31 -5.84
N ILE A 101 -4.50 5.92 -4.66
CA ILE A 101 -3.76 6.80 -3.76
C ILE A 101 -2.30 6.74 -4.18
N ARG A 102 -1.83 7.76 -4.90
CA ARG A 102 -0.46 7.80 -5.44
C ARG A 102 0.52 8.36 -4.43
N GLN A 103 1.59 7.63 -4.19
CA GLN A 103 2.74 8.07 -3.43
C GLN A 103 3.64 8.97 -4.30
N ASP A 104 4.23 10.01 -3.71
CA ASP A 104 5.23 10.86 -4.39
C ASP A 104 6.63 10.24 -4.24
N PHE A 105 6.92 9.24 -5.06
CA PHE A 105 8.22 8.56 -5.04
C PHE A 105 9.41 9.50 -5.27
N PRO A 106 9.36 10.51 -6.16
CA PRO A 106 10.42 11.53 -6.27
C PRO A 106 10.65 12.28 -4.96
N ALA A 107 9.60 12.75 -4.29
CA ALA A 107 9.73 13.44 -3.01
C ALA A 107 10.27 12.52 -1.90
N ILE A 108 9.80 11.26 -1.86
CA ILE A 108 10.32 10.25 -0.92
C ILE A 108 11.82 10.03 -1.16
N ALA A 109 12.24 9.85 -2.41
CA ALA A 109 13.65 9.65 -2.74
C ALA A 109 14.52 10.87 -2.37
N ALA A 110 14.01 12.08 -2.61
CA ALA A 110 14.71 13.32 -2.24
C ALA A 110 14.86 13.45 -0.72
N ALA A 111 13.82 13.18 0.04
CA ALA A 111 13.85 13.21 1.51
C ALA A 111 14.83 12.17 2.08
N LEU A 112 14.84 10.96 1.51
CA LEU A 112 15.79 9.91 1.90
C LEU A 112 17.23 10.33 1.61
N ALA A 113 17.53 10.91 0.44
CA ALA A 113 18.87 11.36 0.09
C ALA A 113 19.37 12.43 1.09
N VAL A 114 18.56 13.44 1.39
CA VAL A 114 18.89 14.49 2.38
C VAL A 114 19.18 13.90 3.76
N ARG A 115 18.39 12.91 4.20
CA ARG A 115 18.62 12.25 5.49
C ARG A 115 19.90 11.42 5.51
N MET A 116 20.18 10.69 4.43
CA MET A 116 21.42 9.92 4.31
C MET A 116 22.64 10.83 4.35
N ASP A 117 22.64 11.93 3.58
CA ASP A 117 23.73 12.92 3.61
C ASP A 117 23.94 13.50 5.00
N SER A 118 22.87 13.82 5.71
CA SER A 118 22.92 14.35 7.06
C SER A 118 23.51 13.35 8.06
N GLN A 119 23.16 12.07 7.94
CA GLN A 119 23.72 11.01 8.80
C GLN A 119 25.21 10.77 8.50
N ILE A 120 25.60 10.70 7.23
CA ILE A 120 27.00 10.56 6.83
C ILE A 120 27.85 11.73 7.36
N ALA A 121 27.31 12.95 7.29
CA ALA A 121 27.99 14.13 7.82
C ALA A 121 28.12 14.10 9.35
N ALA A 122 27.12 13.62 10.06
CA ALA A 122 27.12 13.49 11.52
C ALA A 122 28.13 12.41 12.00
N ASP A 123 28.26 11.32 11.25
CA ASP A 123 29.16 10.20 11.58
C ASP A 123 30.63 10.45 11.12
N GLY A 124 30.96 11.63 10.60
CA GLY A 124 32.32 12.03 10.23
C GLY A 124 32.86 11.45 8.91
N GLY A 125 31.96 11.05 8.00
CA GLY A 125 32.32 10.51 6.67
C GLY A 125 32.34 8.98 6.60
N PRO A 126 32.62 8.38 5.41
CA PRO A 126 32.49 6.94 5.21
C PRO A 126 33.40 6.17 6.17
N ALA A 127 32.82 5.61 7.22
CA ALA A 127 33.52 4.73 8.14
C ALA A 127 33.97 3.48 7.41
N SER A 128 35.27 3.22 7.35
CA SER A 128 35.79 1.90 7.05
C SER A 128 35.18 0.89 8.03
N PRO A 129 34.79 -0.32 7.60
CA PRO A 129 34.18 -1.29 8.49
C PRO A 129 35.20 -1.76 9.52
N SER A 130 35.23 -1.14 10.69
CA SER A 130 35.90 -1.65 11.87
C SER A 130 35.04 -2.76 12.46
N LYS A 131 35.59 -3.96 12.44
CA LYS A 131 35.02 -5.10 13.15
C LYS A 131 35.08 -4.87 14.64
N ASN A 132 33.99 -5.20 15.31
CA ASN A 132 33.80 -5.31 16.75
C ASN A 132 33.69 -3.98 17.51
N ASP A 133 32.44 -3.63 17.81
CA ASP A 133 32.14 -3.22 19.17
C ASP A 133 30.67 -3.54 19.51
N SER A 134 30.50 -4.10 20.67
CA SER A 134 29.28 -4.51 21.33
C SER A 134 28.21 -3.41 21.33
N ALA A 135 26.96 -3.84 21.13
CA ALA A 135 25.77 -3.02 21.27
C ALA A 135 25.79 -2.19 22.53
N SER A 136 26.09 -0.92 22.43
CA SER A 136 25.82 0.10 23.43
C SER A 136 24.60 0.88 22.95
N ASP A 137 23.64 1.08 23.84
CA ASP A 137 22.40 1.83 23.65
C ASP A 137 22.65 3.11 22.86
N VAL A 138 22.26 3.07 21.57
CA VAL A 138 22.12 4.29 20.79
C VAL A 138 20.84 4.93 21.30
N ASP A 139 20.99 5.99 22.10
CA ASP A 139 19.92 6.90 22.49
C ASP A 139 19.37 7.55 21.20
N THR A 140 18.51 6.81 20.50
CA THR A 140 17.90 7.23 19.25
C THR A 140 16.77 8.18 19.62
N GLN A 141 17.11 9.47 19.78
CA GLN A 141 16.09 10.52 19.79
C GLN A 141 15.20 10.32 18.56
N PRO A 142 13.87 10.27 18.71
CA PRO A 142 13.00 10.10 17.56
C PRO A 142 13.23 11.26 16.61
N THR A 143 13.77 10.97 15.44
CA THR A 143 13.90 11.94 14.36
C THR A 143 12.51 12.48 14.02
N PRO A 144 12.33 13.79 13.82
CA PRO A 144 11.02 14.36 13.47
C PRO A 144 10.43 13.58 12.28
N GLU A 145 9.18 13.15 12.43
CA GLU A 145 8.46 12.43 11.39
C GLU A 145 8.19 13.42 10.24
N GLU A 146 8.78 13.17 9.08
CA GLU A 146 8.52 13.95 7.87
C GLU A 146 7.36 13.31 7.12
N VAL A 147 6.28 14.06 6.96
CA VAL A 147 5.09 13.61 6.24
C VAL A 147 5.18 14.05 4.79
N ILE A 148 5.27 13.07 3.88
CA ILE A 148 5.20 13.32 2.44
C ILE A 148 3.75 13.08 2.01
N PRO A 149 3.07 14.10 1.45
CA PRO A 149 1.68 13.98 1.06
C PRO A 149 1.50 12.98 -0.09
N VAL A 150 0.34 12.33 -0.10
CA VAL A 150 -0.12 11.48 -1.20
C VAL A 150 -1.20 12.19 -2.01
N ALA A 151 -1.44 11.76 -3.24
CA ALA A 151 -2.48 12.30 -4.11
C ALA A 151 -3.51 11.22 -4.44
N LEU A 152 -4.81 11.56 -4.34
CA LEU A 152 -5.85 10.73 -4.91
C LEU A 152 -5.94 11.00 -6.41
N ILE A 153 -5.72 9.98 -7.22
CA ILE A 153 -5.81 10.02 -8.68
C ILE A 153 -7.09 9.30 -9.10
N PRO A 154 -8.12 10.03 -9.53
CA PRO A 154 -9.35 9.41 -10.01
C PRO A 154 -9.11 8.57 -11.25
N GLY A 155 -9.68 7.38 -11.27
CA GLY A 155 -9.66 6.43 -12.37
C GLY A 155 -11.07 6.12 -12.88
N GLU A 156 -11.24 4.91 -13.35
CA GLU A 156 -12.50 4.40 -13.91
C GLU A 156 -13.17 3.37 -12.98
N THR A 157 -12.60 3.13 -11.81
CA THR A 157 -13.01 2.05 -10.89
C THR A 157 -13.75 2.53 -9.66
N THR A 158 -14.06 3.83 -9.57
CA THR A 158 -14.95 4.43 -8.56
C THR A 158 -15.97 5.36 -9.21
N ARG A 159 -17.05 5.61 -8.48
CA ARG A 159 -18.12 6.56 -8.86
C ARG A 159 -17.83 7.95 -8.32
#